data_87784e6925c7c65f3eb50e54d161a97e
#
_entry.id   87784e6925c7c65f3eb50e54d161a97e
#
_cell.length_a   1.000
_cell.length_b   1.000
_cell.length_c   1.000
_cell.angle_alpha   90.00
_cell.angle_beta   90.00
_cell.angle_gamma   90.00
#
_symmetry.space_group_name_H-M   'P 1'
#
loop_
_entity.id
_entity.type
_entity.pdbx_description
1 polymer ?
#
loop_
_entity_poly.entity_id
_entity_poly.type
_entity_poly.pdbx_seq_one_letter_code
_entity_poly.pdbx_strand_id
1 'polypeptide(L)'
;MNKTKILILCVCVLAAIFLSFMLLPAVSVAEGESEERLYVENGDVNALLDSINSKESIKCDFTLSMAIRLTSVFRTFKPGSYVLEDGMSTMRLVNKLVKGRQDPIKLTFNSVRTKEQLCSRLSQQLMLDSADIANVLRNDSILKAYGMDTLSVMSIFLPDTYEVYWNIKPNKLMDKFHSAYKAFWTADRKNKAEAAKITPFQATVLASIVDEESTYKPELPVIAGLYLNRLHIGMKLQADPTVKFATGDFSLRRITLEHINATRNNPYNTYTHIGLPPGVIRIPEKATIDAV
;
A
#
# COMPACT_ATOMS: atom_id res chain seq x y z
N MET A 1 63.04 9.39 17.83
CA MET A 1 61.76 8.65 17.83
C MET A 1 61.88 7.51 16.82
N ASN A 2 61.58 6.27 17.20
CA ASN A 2 61.76 5.11 16.32
C ASN A 2 60.77 5.24 15.11
N LYS A 3 61.21 4.89 13.88
CA LYS A 3 60.41 4.98 12.64
C LYS A 3 59.00 4.36 12.81
N THR A 4 58.89 3.27 13.55
CA THR A 4 57.63 2.62 13.90
C THR A 4 56.69 3.51 14.73
N LYS A 5 57.23 4.26 15.69
CA LYS A 5 56.44 5.20 16.52
C LYS A 5 55.94 6.40 15.71
N ILE A 6 56.73 6.88 14.76
CA ILE A 6 56.32 7.95 13.84
C ILE A 6 55.18 7.47 12.96
N LEU A 7 55.31 6.26 12.37
CA LEU A 7 54.27 5.67 11.53
C LEU A 7 52.95 5.50 12.27
N ILE A 8 52.99 4.95 13.49
CA ILE A 8 51.80 4.80 14.34
C ILE A 8 51.14 6.17 14.63
N LEU A 9 51.97 7.17 14.96
CA LEU A 9 51.44 8.52 15.21
C LEU A 9 50.75 9.11 13.98
N CYS A 10 51.37 8.98 12.79
CA CYS A 10 50.79 9.44 11.53
C CYS A 10 49.43 8.74 11.25
N VAL A 11 49.38 7.41 11.43
CA VAL A 11 48.14 6.64 11.25
C VAL A 11 47.06 7.10 12.24
N CYS A 12 47.39 7.32 13.51
CA CYS A 12 46.44 7.80 14.51
C CYS A 12 45.91 9.21 14.18
N VAL A 13 46.79 10.10 13.70
CA VAL A 13 46.41 11.46 13.29
C VAL A 13 45.46 11.40 12.07
N LEU A 14 45.81 10.62 11.04
CA LEU A 14 44.95 10.43 9.87
C LEU A 14 43.58 9.82 10.23
N ALA A 15 43.57 8.84 11.13
CA ALA A 15 42.32 8.25 11.63
C ALA A 15 41.47 9.26 12.40
N ALA A 16 42.10 10.10 13.24
CA ALA A 16 41.39 11.15 13.98
C ALA A 16 40.82 12.22 13.03
N ILE A 17 41.56 12.62 12.01
CA ILE A 17 41.09 13.53 10.96
C ILE A 17 39.91 12.90 10.22
N PHE A 18 40.00 11.66 9.76
CA PHE A 18 38.89 10.96 9.11
C PHE A 18 37.66 10.88 10.00
N LEU A 19 37.85 10.55 11.28
CA LEU A 19 36.73 10.47 12.25
C LEU A 19 36.06 11.83 12.44
N SER A 20 36.83 12.93 12.46
CA SER A 20 36.27 14.28 12.55
C SER A 20 35.45 14.65 11.32
N PHE A 21 35.86 14.26 10.12
CA PHE A 21 35.09 14.45 8.90
C PHE A 21 33.80 13.64 8.88
N MET A 22 33.75 12.45 9.50
CA MET A 22 32.54 11.65 9.62
C MET A 22 31.47 12.31 10.49
N LEU A 23 31.81 13.29 11.32
CA LEU A 23 30.85 14.04 12.14
C LEU A 23 30.27 15.25 11.40
N LEU A 24 30.87 15.65 10.27
CA LEU A 24 30.34 16.75 9.47
C LEU A 24 29.01 16.38 8.80
N PRO A 25 28.13 17.38 8.56
CA PRO A 25 26.89 17.16 7.82
C PRO A 25 27.14 16.62 6.43
N ALA A 26 26.51 15.48 6.10
CA ALA A 26 26.52 14.88 4.78
C ALA A 26 25.20 15.10 4.04
N VAL A 27 24.15 15.47 4.73
CA VAL A 27 22.81 15.71 4.19
C VAL A 27 22.45 17.18 4.34
N SER A 28 21.90 17.77 3.28
CA SER A 28 21.38 19.15 3.25
C SER A 28 20.07 19.15 2.50
N VAL A 29 18.96 19.16 3.22
CA VAL A 29 17.60 19.19 2.64
C VAL A 29 17.16 20.66 2.54
N ALA A 30 16.59 21.04 1.38
CA ALA A 30 16.11 22.40 1.18
C ALA A 30 14.94 22.72 2.09
N GLU A 31 14.88 23.94 2.62
CA GLU A 31 13.76 24.40 3.45
C GLU A 31 12.45 24.37 2.67
N GLY A 32 11.45 23.71 3.24
CA GLY A 32 10.09 23.63 2.66
C GLY A 32 9.82 22.42 1.76
N GLU A 33 10.80 21.56 1.52
CA GLU A 33 10.57 20.28 0.85
C GLU A 33 9.97 19.23 1.80
N SER A 34 9.04 18.42 1.23
CA SER A 34 8.54 17.22 1.88
C SER A 34 9.71 16.29 2.21
N GLU A 35 9.58 15.49 3.27
CA GLU A 35 10.57 14.51 3.73
C GLU A 35 11.31 13.82 2.58
N GLU A 36 12.57 14.13 2.39
CA GLU A 36 13.39 13.45 1.40
C GLU A 36 13.79 12.06 1.90
N ARG A 37 13.71 11.05 1.00
CA ARG A 37 13.92 9.65 1.36
C ARG A 37 14.98 9.00 0.47
N LEU A 38 15.84 8.21 1.11
CA LEU A 38 16.75 7.30 0.44
C LEU A 38 16.13 5.90 0.46
N TYR A 39 15.99 5.30 -0.73
CA TYR A 39 15.52 3.93 -0.88
C TYR A 39 16.72 3.01 -1.13
N VAL A 40 16.82 1.94 -0.35
CA VAL A 40 17.86 0.92 -0.45
C VAL A 40 17.20 -0.41 -0.77
N GLU A 41 17.38 -0.91 -1.98
CA GLU A 41 16.73 -2.15 -2.44
C GLU A 41 17.43 -3.40 -1.91
N ASN A 42 18.75 -3.35 -1.87
CA ASN A 42 19.58 -4.47 -1.43
C ASN A 42 20.81 -3.98 -0.67
N GLY A 43 21.61 -4.91 -0.16
CA GLY A 43 22.85 -4.58 0.57
C GLY A 43 24.07 -4.33 -0.33
N ASP A 44 23.88 -4.23 -1.65
CA ASP A 44 24.98 -3.96 -2.59
C ASP A 44 25.52 -2.54 -2.43
N VAL A 45 26.82 -2.43 -2.29
CA VAL A 45 27.51 -1.15 -2.00
C VAL A 45 27.48 -0.22 -3.20
N ASN A 46 27.62 -0.75 -4.42
CA ASN A 46 27.63 0.11 -5.60
C ASN A 46 26.23 0.65 -5.89
N ALA A 47 25.20 -0.20 -5.80
CA ALA A 47 23.80 0.23 -5.91
C ALA A 47 23.43 1.27 -4.84
N LEU A 48 23.92 1.11 -3.60
CA LEU A 48 23.73 2.10 -2.53
C LEU A 48 24.44 3.43 -2.88
N LEU A 49 25.68 3.40 -3.35
CA LEU A 49 26.40 4.61 -3.74
C LEU A 49 25.74 5.31 -4.92
N ASP A 50 25.24 4.55 -5.91
CA ASP A 50 24.50 5.11 -7.04
C ASP A 50 23.20 5.78 -6.57
N SER A 51 22.46 5.14 -5.65
CA SER A 51 21.26 5.73 -5.04
C SER A 51 21.57 7.01 -4.25
N ILE A 52 22.70 7.07 -3.55
CA ILE A 52 23.15 8.25 -2.83
C ILE A 52 23.57 9.36 -3.81
N ASN A 53 24.32 9.02 -4.86
CA ASN A 53 24.78 9.97 -5.88
C ASN A 53 23.61 10.58 -6.70
N SER A 54 22.50 9.89 -6.79
CA SER A 54 21.30 10.39 -7.46
C SER A 54 20.51 11.43 -6.63
N LYS A 55 20.92 11.66 -5.38
CA LYS A 55 20.27 12.58 -4.45
C LYS A 55 21.09 13.87 -4.30
N GLU A 56 20.55 15.00 -4.76
CA GLU A 56 21.20 16.30 -4.62
C GLU A 56 21.38 16.75 -3.17
N SER A 57 20.50 16.29 -2.29
CA SER A 57 20.54 16.56 -0.84
C SER A 57 21.68 15.85 -0.11
N ILE A 58 22.32 14.87 -0.71
CA ILE A 58 23.42 14.14 -0.09
C ILE A 58 24.74 14.57 -0.73
N LYS A 59 25.61 15.17 0.07
CA LYS A 59 27.00 15.42 -0.35
C LYS A 59 27.77 14.11 -0.31
N CYS A 60 27.77 13.38 -1.43
CA CYS A 60 28.56 12.16 -1.57
C CYS A 60 30.02 12.51 -1.85
N ASP A 61 30.70 12.90 -0.79
CA ASP A 61 32.15 13.17 -0.83
C ASP A 61 32.98 11.89 -0.64
N PHE A 62 34.28 12.06 -0.72
CA PHE A 62 35.23 10.96 -0.48
C PHE A 62 35.01 10.32 0.90
N THR A 63 34.63 11.10 1.91
CA THR A 63 34.47 10.63 3.30
C THR A 63 33.28 9.68 3.39
N LEU A 64 32.11 10.05 2.82
CA LEU A 64 30.90 9.21 2.84
C LEU A 64 31.15 7.93 2.02
N SER A 65 31.70 8.04 0.82
CA SER A 65 32.00 6.88 -0.03
C SER A 65 32.99 5.91 0.65
N MET A 66 34.04 6.43 1.28
CA MET A 66 35.01 5.63 2.03
C MET A 66 34.38 4.98 3.26
N ALA A 67 33.53 5.72 4.02
CA ALA A 67 32.85 5.21 5.17
C ALA A 67 31.90 4.03 4.80
N ILE A 68 31.16 4.15 3.70
CA ILE A 68 30.31 3.08 3.18
C ILE A 68 31.13 1.86 2.79
N ARG A 69 32.24 2.05 2.00
CA ARG A 69 33.08 0.95 1.56
C ARG A 69 33.79 0.25 2.73
N LEU A 70 34.33 1.00 3.70
CA LEU A 70 34.95 0.41 4.88
C LEU A 70 33.93 -0.33 5.76
N THR A 71 32.74 0.24 5.93
CA THR A 71 31.68 -0.39 6.70
C THR A 71 31.20 -1.68 6.06
N SER A 72 31.13 -1.75 4.74
CA SER A 72 30.67 -2.93 3.99
C SER A 72 31.56 -4.16 4.18
N VAL A 73 32.81 -3.98 4.54
CA VAL A 73 33.73 -5.10 4.84
C VAL A 73 33.26 -5.89 6.07
N PHE A 74 32.64 -5.22 7.04
CA PHE A 74 32.30 -5.82 8.33
C PHE A 74 30.77 -5.89 8.57
N ARG A 75 29.98 -5.15 7.81
CA ARG A 75 28.54 -4.97 8.01
C ARG A 75 27.82 -4.90 6.68
N THR A 76 26.56 -5.37 6.67
CA THR A 76 25.66 -5.23 5.52
C THR A 76 24.70 -4.08 5.74
N PHE A 77 24.42 -3.32 4.70
CA PHE A 77 23.35 -2.31 4.69
C PHE A 77 22.00 -3.00 4.56
N LYS A 78 21.02 -2.49 5.27
CA LYS A 78 19.69 -3.10 5.29
C LYS A 78 18.78 -2.45 4.25
N PRO A 79 18.01 -3.25 3.47
CA PRO A 79 17.00 -2.73 2.58
C PRO A 79 15.94 -1.96 3.34
N GLY A 80 15.42 -0.88 2.74
CA GLY A 80 14.34 -0.09 3.35
C GLY A 80 14.29 1.34 2.84
N SER A 81 13.35 2.11 3.37
CA SER A 81 13.20 3.55 3.15
C SER A 81 13.70 4.32 4.35
N TYR A 82 14.56 5.29 4.12
CA TYR A 82 15.22 6.08 5.16
C TYR A 82 14.98 7.58 4.93
N VAL A 83 14.36 8.24 5.89
CA VAL A 83 14.22 9.70 5.87
C VAL A 83 15.58 10.35 6.07
N LEU A 84 15.89 11.31 5.23
CA LEU A 84 17.07 12.14 5.28
C LEU A 84 16.73 13.42 6.07
N GLU A 85 17.37 13.58 7.24
CA GLU A 85 17.18 14.76 8.08
C GLU A 85 18.26 15.79 7.73
N ASP A 86 17.89 17.06 7.64
CA ASP A 86 18.86 18.13 7.42
C ASP A 86 19.96 18.12 8.49
N GLY A 87 21.19 18.39 8.09
CA GLY A 87 22.34 18.34 8.97
C GLY A 87 22.77 16.93 9.43
N MET A 88 22.17 15.85 8.88
CA MET A 88 22.58 14.49 9.23
C MET A 88 24.04 14.22 8.84
N SER A 89 24.87 13.82 9.82
CA SER A 89 26.28 13.50 9.57
C SER A 89 26.47 12.17 8.87
N THR A 90 27.63 12.03 8.20
CA THR A 90 28.08 10.76 7.56
C THR A 90 27.92 9.57 8.51
N MET A 91 28.40 9.69 9.75
CA MET A 91 28.30 8.62 10.75
C MET A 91 26.86 8.27 11.09
N ARG A 92 25.96 9.28 11.24
CA ARG A 92 24.55 9.05 11.55
C ARG A 92 23.85 8.34 10.40
N LEU A 93 24.09 8.75 9.16
CA LEU A 93 23.54 8.12 7.96
C LEU A 93 23.99 6.66 7.84
N VAL A 94 25.29 6.39 7.89
CA VAL A 94 25.85 5.04 7.81
C VAL A 94 25.29 4.13 8.92
N ASN A 95 25.23 4.62 10.17
CA ASN A 95 24.63 3.87 11.29
C ASN A 95 23.15 3.58 11.09
N LYS A 96 22.39 4.53 10.52
CA LYS A 96 20.95 4.36 10.23
C LYS A 96 20.77 3.21 9.23
N LEU A 97 21.56 3.19 8.17
CA LEU A 97 21.52 2.16 7.12
C LEU A 97 21.95 0.77 7.62
N VAL A 98 23.04 0.69 8.39
CA VAL A 98 23.55 -0.58 8.96
C VAL A 98 22.58 -1.18 9.97
N LYS A 99 22.01 -0.35 10.85
CA LYS A 99 21.04 -0.81 11.86
C LYS A 99 19.66 -1.11 11.30
N GLY A 100 19.40 -0.73 10.03
CA GLY A 100 18.10 -0.92 9.42
C GLY A 100 16.98 -0.12 10.10
N ARG A 101 17.32 1.07 10.64
CA ARG A 101 16.33 1.98 11.25
C ARG A 101 15.58 2.72 10.17
N GLN A 102 14.82 1.94 9.38
CA GLN A 102 14.00 2.48 8.32
C GLN A 102 12.79 3.23 8.88
N ASP A 103 12.30 4.18 8.09
CA ASP A 103 11.12 4.99 8.42
C ASP A 103 9.92 4.47 7.62
N PRO A 104 8.72 4.38 8.23
CA PRO A 104 7.53 3.95 7.50
C PRO A 104 7.19 4.94 6.39
N ILE A 105 6.60 4.44 5.32
CA ILE A 105 6.01 5.25 4.25
C ILE A 105 4.50 5.35 4.45
N LYS A 106 3.91 6.40 3.88
CA LYS A 106 2.46 6.56 3.80
C LYS A 106 1.96 5.92 2.51
N LEU A 107 1.54 4.66 2.60
CA LEU A 107 0.93 3.93 1.49
C LEU A 107 -0.51 4.36 1.32
N THR A 108 -0.84 4.92 0.17
CA THR A 108 -2.20 5.40 -0.13
C THR A 108 -2.74 4.74 -1.38
N PHE A 109 -4.01 4.40 -1.37
CA PHE A 109 -4.75 4.06 -2.57
C PHE A 109 -6.20 4.56 -2.46
N ASN A 110 -6.74 4.94 -3.58
CA ASN A 110 -8.13 5.31 -3.74
C ASN A 110 -8.93 4.09 -4.20
N SER A 111 -10.22 4.26 -4.35
CA SER A 111 -11.10 3.24 -4.91
C SER A 111 -10.59 2.75 -6.27
N VAL A 112 -10.45 1.43 -6.41
CA VAL A 112 -10.09 0.71 -7.64
C VAL A 112 -11.09 -0.42 -7.88
N ARG A 113 -11.24 -0.84 -9.14
CA ARG A 113 -12.22 -1.86 -9.53
C ARG A 113 -11.64 -3.27 -9.56
N THR A 114 -10.39 -3.40 -9.99
CA THR A 114 -9.81 -4.72 -10.23
C THR A 114 -8.58 -4.98 -9.36
N LYS A 115 -8.27 -6.26 -9.16
CA LYS A 115 -7.05 -6.68 -8.46
C LYS A 115 -5.79 -6.16 -9.15
N GLU A 116 -5.79 -6.15 -10.49
CA GLU A 116 -4.67 -5.67 -11.29
C GLU A 116 -4.42 -4.18 -11.04
N GLN A 117 -5.48 -3.38 -10.98
CA GLN A 117 -5.37 -1.97 -10.62
C GLN A 117 -4.84 -1.78 -9.20
N LEU A 118 -5.31 -2.59 -8.23
CA LEU A 118 -4.81 -2.55 -6.86
C LEU A 118 -3.34 -2.92 -6.80
N CYS A 119 -2.95 -4.04 -7.42
CA CYS A 119 -1.55 -4.48 -7.47
C CYS A 119 -0.63 -3.41 -8.06
N SER A 120 -1.04 -2.80 -9.18
CA SER A 120 -0.28 -1.71 -9.82
C SER A 120 -0.15 -0.49 -8.91
N ARG A 121 -1.21 -0.08 -8.21
CA ARG A 121 -1.17 1.07 -7.29
C ARG A 121 -0.27 0.83 -6.09
N LEU A 122 -0.26 -0.39 -5.55
CA LEU A 122 0.55 -0.75 -4.39
C LEU A 122 2.02 -0.92 -4.78
N SER A 123 2.32 -1.55 -5.92
CA SER A 123 3.70 -1.77 -6.38
C SER A 123 4.43 -0.47 -6.75
N GLN A 124 3.71 0.57 -7.16
CA GLN A 124 4.31 1.89 -7.41
C GLN A 124 4.85 2.57 -6.15
N GLN A 125 4.40 2.14 -4.96
CA GLN A 125 4.74 2.77 -3.69
C GLN A 125 5.59 1.87 -2.78
N LEU A 126 5.71 0.58 -3.11
CA LEU A 126 6.41 -0.44 -2.31
C LEU A 126 7.59 -1.03 -3.09
N MET A 127 8.47 -1.71 -2.39
CA MET A 127 9.51 -2.53 -3.01
C MET A 127 8.94 -3.79 -3.69
N LEU A 128 7.71 -4.19 -3.33
CA LEU A 128 7.02 -5.33 -3.93
C LEU A 128 6.64 -5.05 -5.38
N ASP A 129 6.80 -6.03 -6.24
CA ASP A 129 6.24 -5.96 -7.58
C ASP A 129 4.74 -6.35 -7.60
N SER A 130 4.09 -6.07 -8.74
CA SER A 130 2.67 -6.39 -8.91
C SER A 130 2.39 -7.90 -8.86
N ALA A 131 3.35 -8.74 -9.26
CA ALA A 131 3.19 -10.19 -9.26
C ALA A 131 3.22 -10.75 -7.85
N ASP A 132 4.08 -10.23 -6.97
CA ASP A 132 4.13 -10.62 -5.55
C ASP A 132 2.78 -10.41 -4.87
N ILE A 133 2.17 -9.24 -5.09
CA ILE A 133 0.88 -8.88 -4.52
C ILE A 133 -0.23 -9.75 -5.15
N ALA A 134 -0.22 -9.89 -6.48
CA ALA A 134 -1.20 -10.70 -7.20
C ALA A 134 -1.19 -12.17 -6.77
N ASN A 135 -0.02 -12.74 -6.50
CA ASN A 135 0.12 -14.11 -6.02
C ASN A 135 -0.62 -14.34 -4.70
N VAL A 136 -0.58 -13.37 -3.77
CA VAL A 136 -1.34 -13.46 -2.52
C VAL A 136 -2.85 -13.33 -2.79
N LEU A 137 -3.27 -12.38 -3.63
CA LEU A 137 -4.69 -12.13 -3.93
C LEU A 137 -5.37 -13.22 -4.77
N ARG A 138 -4.59 -14.14 -5.35
CA ARG A 138 -5.08 -15.27 -6.15
C ARG A 138 -4.91 -16.62 -5.46
N ASN A 139 -4.36 -16.66 -4.24
CA ASN A 139 -4.09 -17.90 -3.53
C ASN A 139 -5.14 -18.16 -2.44
N ASP A 140 -6.13 -19.01 -2.75
CA ASP A 140 -7.20 -19.35 -1.81
C ASP A 140 -6.67 -19.95 -0.49
N SER A 141 -5.55 -20.67 -0.51
CA SER A 141 -4.97 -21.22 0.73
C SER A 141 -4.50 -20.12 1.68
N ILE A 142 -3.95 -19.02 1.15
CA ILE A 142 -3.57 -17.84 1.92
C ILE A 142 -4.82 -17.08 2.38
N LEU A 143 -5.79 -16.88 1.47
CA LEU A 143 -6.97 -16.08 1.72
C LEU A 143 -7.92 -16.70 2.75
N LYS A 144 -7.95 -18.03 2.85
CA LYS A 144 -8.71 -18.74 3.90
C LYS A 144 -8.34 -18.32 5.31
N ALA A 145 -7.07 -17.97 5.57
CA ALA A 145 -6.64 -17.47 6.88
C ALA A 145 -7.30 -16.14 7.27
N TYR A 146 -7.82 -15.39 6.28
CA TYR A 146 -8.55 -14.14 6.46
C TYR A 146 -10.07 -14.31 6.36
N GLY A 147 -10.57 -15.55 6.18
CA GLY A 147 -11.98 -15.83 5.96
C GLY A 147 -12.47 -15.40 4.58
N MET A 148 -11.58 -15.33 3.60
CA MET A 148 -11.83 -14.84 2.24
C MET A 148 -11.46 -15.90 1.18
N ASP A 149 -11.90 -15.65 -0.02
CA ASP A 149 -11.51 -16.34 -1.24
C ASP A 149 -11.11 -15.33 -2.32
N THR A 150 -10.80 -15.82 -3.51
CA THR A 150 -10.39 -14.96 -4.63
C THR A 150 -11.50 -14.02 -5.13
N LEU A 151 -12.77 -14.28 -4.89
CA LEU A 151 -13.88 -13.40 -5.28
C LEU A 151 -14.12 -12.30 -4.25
N SER A 152 -14.04 -12.65 -2.98
CA SER A 152 -14.39 -11.79 -1.85
C SER A 152 -13.24 -10.92 -1.31
N VAL A 153 -11.96 -11.28 -1.60
CA VAL A 153 -10.80 -10.62 -1.00
C VAL A 153 -10.74 -9.10 -1.20
N MET A 154 -11.26 -8.59 -2.30
CA MET A 154 -11.25 -7.15 -2.56
C MET A 154 -12.08 -6.34 -1.54
N SER A 155 -12.99 -6.98 -0.81
CA SER A 155 -13.84 -6.33 0.20
C SER A 155 -13.10 -5.91 1.48
N ILE A 156 -11.90 -6.46 1.76
CA ILE A 156 -11.15 -6.07 2.96
C ILE A 156 -10.32 -4.79 2.77
N PHE A 157 -10.13 -4.36 1.52
CA PHE A 157 -9.39 -3.15 1.25
C PHE A 157 -10.30 -1.93 1.45
N LEU A 158 -9.82 -0.98 2.25
CA LEU A 158 -10.52 0.27 2.50
C LEU A 158 -9.63 1.42 2.02
N PRO A 159 -10.15 2.38 1.24
CA PRO A 159 -9.38 3.57 0.85
C PRO A 159 -8.93 4.32 2.11
N ASP A 160 -7.62 4.43 2.27
CA ASP A 160 -6.99 5.09 3.42
C ASP A 160 -5.51 5.33 3.18
N THR A 161 -4.87 5.96 4.16
CA THR A 161 -3.40 6.07 4.27
C THR A 161 -2.89 5.10 5.31
N TYR A 162 -2.04 4.17 4.89
CA TYR A 162 -1.46 3.13 5.74
C TYR A 162 0.02 3.39 5.97
N GLU A 163 0.44 3.44 7.22
CA GLU A 163 1.85 3.45 7.56
C GLU A 163 2.42 2.03 7.49
N VAL A 164 3.34 1.81 6.57
CA VAL A 164 4.00 0.52 6.33
C VAL A 164 5.48 0.72 6.02
N TYR A 165 6.29 -0.29 6.22
CA TYR A 165 7.67 -0.28 5.73
C TYR A 165 7.68 -0.52 4.21
N TRP A 166 8.54 0.21 3.50
CA TRP A 166 8.63 0.13 2.04
C TRP A 166 8.94 -1.29 1.54
N ASN A 167 9.74 -2.05 2.28
CA ASN A 167 10.11 -3.43 2.00
C ASN A 167 9.21 -4.47 2.72
N ILE A 168 7.98 -4.10 3.04
CA ILE A 168 7.02 -4.99 3.70
C ILE A 168 6.80 -6.26 2.87
N LYS A 169 6.69 -7.41 3.54
CA LYS A 169 6.38 -8.68 2.85
C LYS A 169 4.90 -8.76 2.47
N PRO A 170 4.53 -9.46 1.37
CA PRO A 170 3.15 -9.52 0.88
C PRO A 170 2.15 -9.98 1.94
N ASN A 171 2.46 -11.03 2.69
CA ASN A 171 1.56 -11.52 3.76
C ASN A 171 1.40 -10.49 4.89
N LYS A 172 2.46 -9.75 5.24
CA LYS A 172 2.39 -8.70 6.26
C LYS A 172 1.58 -7.49 5.80
N LEU A 173 1.61 -7.21 4.51
CA LEU A 173 0.75 -6.19 3.91
C LEU A 173 -0.73 -6.61 4.00
N MET A 174 -1.05 -7.88 3.72
CA MET A 174 -2.40 -8.42 3.90
C MET A 174 -2.85 -8.39 5.36
N ASP A 175 -1.97 -8.76 6.32
CA ASP A 175 -2.25 -8.64 7.76
C ASP A 175 -2.64 -7.20 8.13
N LYS A 176 -1.95 -6.20 7.56
CA LYS A 176 -2.22 -4.78 7.81
C LYS A 176 -3.60 -4.37 7.31
N PHE A 177 -3.95 -4.73 6.06
CA PHE A 177 -5.26 -4.41 5.48
C PHE A 177 -6.39 -5.13 6.22
N HIS A 178 -6.23 -6.40 6.53
CA HIS A 178 -7.23 -7.16 7.28
C HIS A 178 -7.44 -6.62 8.71
N SER A 179 -6.36 -6.20 9.37
CA SER A 179 -6.45 -5.56 10.68
C SER A 179 -7.19 -4.22 10.61
N ALA A 180 -6.94 -3.42 9.58
CA ALA A 180 -7.65 -2.16 9.35
C ALA A 180 -9.14 -2.39 9.05
N TYR A 181 -9.46 -3.41 8.24
CA TYR A 181 -10.84 -3.80 7.97
C TYR A 181 -11.57 -4.25 9.25
N LYS A 182 -10.93 -5.06 10.08
CA LYS A 182 -11.50 -5.46 11.38
C LYS A 182 -11.73 -4.26 12.31
N ALA A 183 -10.79 -3.32 12.35
CA ALA A 183 -10.89 -2.12 13.16
C ALA A 183 -12.01 -1.19 12.66
N PHE A 184 -12.22 -1.11 11.34
CA PHE A 184 -13.32 -0.35 10.74
C PHE A 184 -14.67 -0.89 11.19
N TRP A 185 -14.85 -2.21 11.24
CA TRP A 185 -16.08 -2.85 11.69
C TRP A 185 -16.19 -2.87 13.22
N THR A 186 -16.45 -1.69 13.80
CA THR A 186 -16.72 -1.51 15.24
C THR A 186 -18.00 -2.23 15.66
N ALA A 187 -18.22 -2.37 16.97
CA ALA A 187 -19.46 -2.93 17.50
C ALA A 187 -20.70 -2.16 17.00
N ASP A 188 -20.63 -0.82 16.96
CA ASP A 188 -21.71 0.03 16.45
C ASP A 188 -22.05 -0.28 14.99
N ARG A 189 -21.03 -0.33 14.09
CA ARG A 189 -21.24 -0.68 12.67
C ARG A 189 -21.81 -2.09 12.48
N LYS A 190 -21.32 -3.05 13.28
CA LYS A 190 -21.87 -4.43 13.24
C LYS A 190 -23.34 -4.48 13.67
N ASN A 191 -23.68 -3.78 14.74
CA ASN A 191 -25.07 -3.71 15.21
C ASN A 191 -25.99 -3.05 14.18
N LYS A 192 -25.53 -2.00 13.49
CA LYS A 192 -26.29 -1.37 12.39
C LYS A 192 -26.48 -2.32 11.21
N ALA A 193 -25.44 -3.02 10.79
CA ALA A 193 -25.53 -4.02 9.73
C ALA A 193 -26.51 -5.16 10.12
N GLU A 194 -26.47 -5.63 11.36
CA GLU A 194 -27.41 -6.63 11.89
C GLU A 194 -28.84 -6.12 11.89
N ALA A 195 -29.07 -4.87 12.31
CA ALA A 195 -30.38 -4.22 12.25
C ALA A 195 -30.90 -4.10 10.81
N ALA A 196 -30.01 -3.84 9.85
CA ALA A 196 -30.30 -3.89 8.41
C ALA A 196 -30.39 -5.32 7.85
N LYS A 197 -30.26 -6.37 8.67
CA LYS A 197 -30.29 -7.79 8.31
C LYS A 197 -29.27 -8.19 7.23
N ILE A 198 -28.10 -7.59 7.27
CA ILE A 198 -26.97 -7.89 6.40
C ILE A 198 -25.69 -8.08 7.22
N THR A 199 -24.74 -8.84 6.66
CA THR A 199 -23.42 -8.99 7.28
C THR A 199 -22.50 -7.82 6.92
N PRO A 200 -21.41 -7.58 7.66
CA PRO A 200 -20.36 -6.62 7.29
C PRO A 200 -19.85 -6.77 5.85
N PHE A 201 -19.66 -8.01 5.42
CA PHE A 201 -19.27 -8.32 4.04
C PHE A 201 -20.34 -7.87 3.04
N GLN A 202 -21.60 -8.22 3.29
CA GLN A 202 -22.73 -7.83 2.42
C GLN A 202 -22.90 -6.31 2.36
N ALA A 203 -22.71 -5.60 3.48
CA ALA A 203 -22.73 -4.14 3.50
C ALA A 203 -21.61 -3.55 2.63
N THR A 204 -20.40 -4.11 2.69
CA THR A 204 -19.28 -3.68 1.84
C THR A 204 -19.55 -3.94 0.35
N VAL A 205 -20.13 -5.10 0.02
CA VAL A 205 -20.51 -5.42 -1.37
C VAL A 205 -21.59 -4.48 -1.87
N LEU A 206 -22.63 -4.24 -1.07
CA LEU A 206 -23.70 -3.31 -1.43
C LEU A 206 -23.17 -1.88 -1.60
N ALA A 207 -22.33 -1.43 -0.68
CA ALA A 207 -21.68 -0.12 -0.78
C ALA A 207 -20.88 0.05 -2.09
N SER A 208 -20.26 -1.02 -2.60
CA SER A 208 -19.54 -0.96 -3.87
C SER A 208 -20.46 -0.73 -5.08
N ILE A 209 -21.72 -1.13 -4.98
CA ILE A 209 -22.74 -0.87 -6.00
C ILE A 209 -23.24 0.57 -5.87
N VAL A 210 -23.60 0.98 -4.64
CA VAL A 210 -24.08 2.34 -4.33
C VAL A 210 -23.07 3.41 -4.76
N ASP A 211 -21.77 3.16 -4.54
CA ASP A 211 -20.65 4.04 -4.88
C ASP A 211 -20.49 4.25 -6.41
N GLU A 212 -20.96 3.30 -7.22
CA GLU A 212 -20.96 3.41 -8.68
C GLU A 212 -22.24 4.05 -9.23
N GLU A 213 -23.32 4.12 -8.44
CA GLU A 213 -24.59 4.77 -8.84
C GLU A 213 -24.54 6.29 -8.67
N SER A 214 -23.95 6.77 -7.58
CA SER A 214 -23.87 8.22 -7.32
C SER A 214 -22.60 8.60 -6.56
N THR A 215 -22.06 9.75 -6.91
CA THR A 215 -20.99 10.43 -6.15
C THR A 215 -21.56 11.49 -5.19
N TYR A 216 -22.85 11.78 -5.26
CA TYR A 216 -23.51 12.77 -4.42
C TYR A 216 -23.90 12.16 -3.06
N LYS A 217 -23.12 12.49 -2.04
CA LYS A 217 -23.21 11.88 -0.70
C LYS A 217 -24.63 11.84 -0.09
N PRO A 218 -25.47 12.90 -0.21
CA PRO A 218 -26.84 12.87 0.34
C PRO A 218 -27.77 11.83 -0.29
N GLU A 219 -27.49 11.36 -1.52
CA GLU A 219 -28.29 10.32 -2.18
C GLU A 219 -27.90 8.89 -1.76
N LEU A 220 -26.66 8.70 -1.26
CA LEU A 220 -26.15 7.36 -0.96
C LEU A 220 -27.07 6.55 -0.03
N PRO A 221 -27.59 7.10 1.09
CA PRO A 221 -28.52 6.35 1.95
C PRO A 221 -29.85 5.98 1.26
N VAL A 222 -30.31 6.84 0.35
CA VAL A 222 -31.57 6.60 -0.39
C VAL A 222 -31.38 5.44 -1.38
N ILE A 223 -30.27 5.44 -2.12
CA ILE A 223 -29.91 4.36 -3.06
C ILE A 223 -29.67 3.06 -2.28
N ALA A 224 -28.95 3.13 -1.16
CA ALA A 224 -28.72 1.98 -0.29
C ALA A 224 -30.06 1.38 0.21
N GLY A 225 -30.98 2.21 0.69
CA GLY A 225 -32.31 1.79 1.13
C GLY A 225 -33.12 1.13 0.02
N LEU A 226 -33.04 1.64 -1.22
CA LEU A 226 -33.69 1.01 -2.37
C LEU A 226 -33.17 -0.43 -2.58
N TYR A 227 -31.86 -0.62 -2.58
CA TYR A 227 -31.26 -1.94 -2.78
C TYR A 227 -31.49 -2.88 -1.59
N LEU A 228 -31.43 -2.39 -0.36
CA LEU A 228 -31.78 -3.18 0.84
C LEU A 228 -33.22 -3.70 0.76
N ASN A 229 -34.16 -2.85 0.36
CA ASN A 229 -35.57 -3.27 0.18
C ASN A 229 -35.67 -4.38 -0.88
N ARG A 230 -35.01 -4.24 -2.03
CA ARG A 230 -35.00 -5.30 -3.06
C ARG A 230 -34.39 -6.62 -2.53
N LEU A 231 -33.31 -6.55 -1.78
CA LEU A 231 -32.70 -7.73 -1.15
C LEU A 231 -33.66 -8.43 -0.19
N HIS A 232 -34.34 -7.67 0.66
CA HIS A 232 -35.26 -8.23 1.68
C HIS A 232 -36.49 -8.91 1.09
N ILE A 233 -36.96 -8.43 -0.06
CA ILE A 233 -38.12 -9.04 -0.74
C ILE A 233 -37.72 -10.07 -1.81
N GLY A 234 -36.41 -10.40 -1.92
CA GLY A 234 -35.93 -11.35 -2.92
C GLY A 234 -35.96 -10.84 -4.37
N MET A 235 -36.04 -9.53 -4.57
CA MET A 235 -36.04 -8.90 -5.88
C MET A 235 -34.60 -8.79 -6.42
N LYS A 236 -34.43 -8.95 -7.73
CA LYS A 236 -33.14 -8.69 -8.40
C LYS A 236 -32.74 -7.24 -8.24
N LEU A 237 -31.46 -6.96 -7.98
CA LEU A 237 -30.99 -5.59 -7.80
C LEU A 237 -31.06 -4.77 -9.09
N GLN A 238 -30.78 -5.39 -10.24
CA GLN A 238 -30.81 -4.75 -11.56
C GLN A 238 -29.97 -3.47 -11.61
N ALA A 239 -28.76 -3.55 -11.06
CA ALA A 239 -27.80 -2.45 -11.01
C ALA A 239 -26.91 -2.49 -12.25
N ASP A 240 -26.95 -1.47 -13.09
CA ASP A 240 -26.13 -1.34 -14.30
C ASP A 240 -24.62 -1.48 -14.02
N PRO A 241 -24.07 -0.91 -12.94
CA PRO A 241 -22.65 -1.05 -12.60
C PRO A 241 -22.19 -2.50 -12.46
N THR A 242 -23.07 -3.40 -12.01
CA THR A 242 -22.73 -4.82 -11.86
C THR A 242 -22.57 -5.52 -13.20
N VAL A 243 -23.39 -5.15 -14.20
CA VAL A 243 -23.24 -5.64 -15.58
C VAL A 243 -21.99 -5.08 -16.21
N LYS A 244 -21.72 -3.79 -16.01
CA LYS A 244 -20.49 -3.15 -16.46
C LYS A 244 -19.25 -3.86 -15.92
N PHE A 245 -19.24 -4.20 -14.64
CA PHE A 245 -18.19 -5.00 -14.03
C PHE A 245 -18.09 -6.41 -14.64
N ALA A 246 -19.23 -7.06 -14.87
CA ALA A 246 -19.30 -8.39 -15.44
C ALA A 246 -18.76 -8.45 -16.89
N THR A 247 -18.91 -7.38 -17.67
CA THR A 247 -18.33 -7.28 -19.03
C THR A 247 -16.81 -7.07 -19.00
N GLY A 248 -16.27 -6.48 -17.93
CA GLY A 248 -14.87 -6.03 -17.86
C GLY A 248 -14.58 -4.76 -18.66
N ASP A 249 -15.56 -4.21 -19.38
CA ASP A 249 -15.41 -2.98 -20.15
C ASP A 249 -15.93 -1.78 -19.36
N PHE A 250 -15.01 -1.08 -18.72
CA PHE A 250 -15.31 0.11 -17.91
C PHE A 250 -15.49 1.39 -18.75
N SER A 251 -15.33 1.33 -20.07
CA SER A 251 -15.57 2.46 -20.98
C SER A 251 -17.05 2.62 -21.35
N LEU A 252 -17.87 1.58 -21.12
CA LEU A 252 -19.29 1.59 -21.43
C LEU A 252 -20.00 2.73 -20.70
N ARG A 253 -20.69 3.59 -21.49
CA ARG A 253 -21.49 4.70 -20.96
C ARG A 253 -22.91 4.31 -20.64
N ARG A 254 -23.42 3.26 -21.28
CA ARG A 254 -24.80 2.76 -21.13
C ARG A 254 -24.82 1.24 -21.21
N ILE A 255 -25.58 0.61 -20.35
CA ILE A 255 -25.85 -0.82 -20.39
C ILE A 255 -27.06 -1.09 -21.29
N THR A 256 -26.92 -2.09 -22.14
CA THR A 256 -27.97 -2.53 -23.08
C THR A 256 -28.39 -3.96 -22.78
N LEU A 257 -29.51 -4.40 -23.35
CA LEU A 257 -29.98 -5.79 -23.25
C LEU A 257 -28.92 -6.79 -23.80
N GLU A 258 -28.15 -6.39 -24.78
CA GLU A 258 -27.05 -7.19 -25.30
C GLU A 258 -25.99 -7.46 -24.24
N HIS A 259 -25.55 -6.43 -23.49
CA HIS A 259 -24.59 -6.57 -22.39
C HIS A 259 -25.14 -7.46 -21.27
N ILE A 260 -26.42 -7.31 -20.93
CA ILE A 260 -27.10 -8.13 -19.90
C ILE A 260 -27.12 -9.59 -20.35
N ASN A 261 -27.47 -9.86 -21.62
CA ASN A 261 -27.52 -11.21 -22.17
C ASN A 261 -26.13 -11.84 -22.31
N ALA A 262 -25.14 -11.08 -22.76
CA ALA A 262 -23.76 -11.55 -22.91
C ALA A 262 -23.13 -11.97 -21.57
N THR A 263 -23.53 -11.31 -20.47
CA THR A 263 -23.05 -11.61 -19.12
C THR A 263 -24.04 -12.46 -18.29
N ARG A 264 -25.00 -13.10 -18.92
CA ARG A 264 -26.10 -13.80 -18.26
C ARG A 264 -25.67 -14.81 -17.19
N ASN A 265 -24.60 -15.52 -17.44
CA ASN A 265 -24.06 -16.55 -16.54
C ASN A 265 -23.00 -16.02 -15.58
N ASN A 266 -22.66 -14.74 -15.65
CA ASN A 266 -21.68 -14.14 -14.76
C ASN A 266 -22.35 -13.84 -13.40
N PRO A 267 -21.83 -14.33 -12.25
CA PRO A 267 -22.45 -14.18 -10.95
C PRO A 267 -22.53 -12.71 -10.48
N TYR A 268 -21.81 -11.80 -11.13
CA TYR A 268 -21.94 -10.36 -10.86
C TYR A 268 -23.13 -9.71 -11.55
N ASN A 269 -23.77 -10.37 -12.53
CA ASN A 269 -24.91 -9.78 -13.25
C ASN A 269 -26.19 -9.82 -12.41
N THR A 270 -26.52 -8.72 -11.74
CA THR A 270 -27.70 -8.60 -10.88
C THR A 270 -29.04 -8.43 -11.63
N TYR A 271 -29.06 -8.42 -12.96
CA TYR A 271 -30.26 -8.56 -13.77
C TYR A 271 -30.69 -10.04 -13.91
N THR A 272 -29.74 -10.96 -13.83
CA THR A 272 -29.99 -12.38 -14.02
C THR A 272 -29.93 -13.18 -12.71
N HIS A 273 -29.16 -12.72 -11.73
CA HIS A 273 -29.00 -13.36 -10.43
C HIS A 273 -29.72 -12.57 -9.34
N ILE A 274 -30.32 -13.28 -8.38
CA ILE A 274 -30.97 -12.71 -7.18
C ILE A 274 -29.89 -12.52 -6.10
N GLY A 275 -30.00 -11.45 -5.33
CA GLY A 275 -29.07 -11.16 -4.22
C GLY A 275 -27.89 -10.31 -4.63
N LEU A 276 -26.91 -10.24 -3.74
CA LEU A 276 -25.65 -9.52 -3.95
C LEU A 276 -24.68 -10.37 -4.80
N PRO A 277 -23.81 -9.73 -5.59
CA PRO A 277 -22.72 -10.41 -6.25
C PRO A 277 -21.75 -11.03 -5.24
N PRO A 278 -20.87 -11.98 -5.66
CA PRO A 278 -19.98 -12.70 -4.76
C PRO A 278 -18.84 -11.86 -4.18
N GLY A 279 -18.67 -10.63 -4.64
CA GLY A 279 -17.66 -9.69 -4.18
C GLY A 279 -17.95 -8.27 -4.63
N VAL A 280 -17.10 -7.34 -4.20
CA VAL A 280 -17.22 -5.93 -4.57
C VAL A 280 -16.94 -5.71 -6.07
N ILE A 281 -17.60 -4.75 -6.68
CA ILE A 281 -17.37 -4.31 -8.07
C ILE A 281 -16.38 -3.14 -8.16
N ARG A 282 -16.10 -2.54 -7.03
CA ARG A 282 -15.00 -1.61 -6.74
C ARG A 282 -14.74 -1.61 -5.24
N ILE A 283 -13.58 -1.16 -4.82
CA ILE A 283 -13.33 -0.88 -3.41
C ILE A 283 -14.17 0.34 -3.02
N PRO A 284 -15.18 0.21 -2.13
CA PRO A 284 -16.06 1.33 -1.79
C PRO A 284 -15.39 2.32 -0.84
N GLU A 285 -15.83 3.58 -0.91
CA GLU A 285 -15.46 4.57 0.08
C GLU A 285 -16.06 4.23 1.46
N LYS A 286 -15.32 4.52 2.54
CA LYS A 286 -15.79 4.27 3.92
C LYS A 286 -17.13 4.96 4.20
N ALA A 287 -17.30 6.18 3.69
CA ALA A 287 -18.53 6.94 3.85
C ALA A 287 -19.73 6.25 3.17
N THR A 288 -19.50 5.54 2.05
CA THR A 288 -20.55 4.80 1.36
C THR A 288 -20.91 3.53 2.14
N ILE A 289 -19.94 2.87 2.78
CA ILE A 289 -20.23 1.74 3.69
C ILE A 289 -21.07 2.23 4.88
N ASP A 290 -20.77 3.40 5.42
CA ASP A 290 -21.54 3.99 6.53
C ASP A 290 -22.94 4.48 6.09
N ALA A 291 -23.18 4.69 4.80
CA ALA A 291 -24.46 5.07 4.24
C ALA A 291 -25.41 3.88 3.99
N VAL A 292 -24.86 2.66 3.92
CA VAL A 292 -25.60 1.40 3.78
C VAL A 292 -26.15 0.94 5.11
#